data_9ad90ce094adef6b7a45265a6b0fea7b
#
_entry.id   9ad90ce094adef6b7a45265a6b0fea7b
#
_cell.length_a   1.000
_cell.length_b   1.000
_cell.length_c   1.000
_cell.angle_alpha   90.00
_cell.angle_beta   90.00
_cell.angle_gamma   90.00
#
_symmetry.space_group_name_H-M   'P 1'
#
loop_
_entity.id
_entity.type
_entity.pdbx_description
1 polymer ?
#
loop_
_entity_poly.entity_id
_entity_poly.type
_entity_poly.pdbx_seq_one_letter_code
_entity_poly.pdbx_strand_id
1 'polypeptide(L)'
;MFDILSLIPGRKKQTHSGWTSFNAICCHHRGHRPDTRYRGGIKFDNANWTMHCFNCGFKCNFTLGRSISQKTRQLLIWCGVDEEQVNKWSFESLQQKDLIDFTQQKRQKIKIKFNDHTLPEGELLDENNINHKVFVDYVKARKVDSKDYPFLITPHEKGRMANRVIIPYTYKNKIVGHTSRFLDNKVPKYINEQQKGYVFNVDAQKPEWQVCIVTEGIFDALSIDGVAVMHDDISQEQALLLATLNKQIIVVPDRDKSGLTLIDRALELGYSVSLPNWAPDVKDTNDAVVKYGKLPTLLSILESS
;
A
#
# COMPACT_ATOMS: atom_id res chain seq x y z
N MET A 1 5.69 -18.87 -22.04
CA MET A 1 4.78 -18.60 -20.90
C MET A 1 4.19 -19.91 -20.43
N PHE A 2 4.13 -20.16 -19.10
CA PHE A 2 3.68 -21.46 -18.54
C PHE A 2 2.15 -21.50 -18.32
N ASP A 3 1.56 -22.68 -18.50
CA ASP A 3 0.18 -22.95 -18.10
C ASP A 3 0.15 -23.55 -16.69
N ILE A 4 -0.27 -22.77 -15.72
CA ILE A 4 -0.34 -23.20 -14.33
C ILE A 4 -1.27 -24.42 -14.13
N LEU A 5 -2.33 -24.56 -14.92
CA LEU A 5 -3.24 -25.69 -14.77
C LEU A 5 -2.61 -27.00 -15.22
N SER A 6 -1.70 -26.99 -16.19
CA SER A 6 -0.96 -28.19 -16.60
C SER A 6 0.03 -28.64 -15.54
N LEU A 7 0.57 -27.71 -14.76
CA LEU A 7 1.56 -27.99 -13.71
C LEU A 7 0.93 -28.53 -12.41
N ILE A 8 -0.29 -28.13 -12.09
CA ILE A 8 -1.00 -28.62 -10.91
C ILE A 8 -1.44 -30.08 -11.14
N PRO A 9 -1.04 -31.03 -10.29
CA PRO A 9 -1.41 -32.42 -10.46
C PRO A 9 -2.90 -32.69 -10.20
N GLY A 10 -3.40 -33.78 -10.76
CA GLY A 10 -4.73 -34.29 -10.48
C GLY A 10 -5.86 -33.65 -11.30
N ARG A 11 -7.09 -34.03 -10.96
CA ARG A 11 -8.31 -33.61 -11.69
C ARG A 11 -8.69 -32.18 -11.32
N LYS A 12 -9.15 -31.41 -12.31
CA LYS A 12 -9.67 -30.04 -12.15
C LYS A 12 -11.17 -30.03 -12.41
N LYS A 13 -11.88 -29.10 -11.72
CA LYS A 13 -13.32 -28.89 -11.88
C LYS A 13 -13.59 -27.41 -12.07
N GLN A 14 -14.29 -27.03 -13.11
CA GLN A 14 -14.76 -25.66 -13.27
C GLN A 14 -16.02 -25.43 -12.43
N THR A 15 -16.11 -24.24 -11.82
CA THR A 15 -17.27 -23.78 -11.06
C THR A 15 -18.04 -22.73 -11.87
N HIS A 16 -19.32 -22.56 -11.58
CA HIS A 16 -20.15 -21.53 -12.24
C HIS A 16 -19.66 -20.10 -11.98
N SER A 17 -18.89 -19.86 -10.90
CA SER A 17 -18.28 -18.57 -10.56
C SER A 17 -16.95 -18.26 -11.29
N GLY A 18 -16.57 -19.11 -12.26
CA GLY A 18 -15.37 -18.93 -13.07
C GLY A 18 -14.06 -19.39 -12.40
N TRP A 19 -14.14 -20.09 -11.28
CA TRP A 19 -12.98 -20.71 -10.65
C TRP A 19 -12.74 -22.13 -11.19
N THR A 20 -11.48 -22.50 -11.33
CA THR A 20 -11.06 -23.88 -11.56
C THR A 20 -10.57 -24.46 -10.24
N SER A 21 -11.31 -25.41 -9.68
CA SER A 21 -11.00 -26.08 -8.41
C SER A 21 -10.15 -27.33 -8.62
N PHE A 22 -9.23 -27.60 -7.68
CA PHE A 22 -8.34 -28.75 -7.65
C PHE A 22 -7.94 -29.10 -6.22
N ASN A 23 -7.33 -30.27 -6.00
CA ASN A 23 -6.79 -30.62 -4.71
C ASN A 23 -5.51 -29.82 -4.43
N ALA A 24 -5.56 -28.97 -3.41
CA ALA A 24 -4.53 -27.99 -3.14
C ALA A 24 -3.22 -28.63 -2.65
N ILE A 25 -2.17 -28.53 -3.42
CA ILE A 25 -0.81 -29.01 -3.10
C ILE A 25 -0.23 -28.32 -1.87
N CYS A 26 -0.48 -27.02 -1.70
CA CYS A 26 0.07 -26.21 -0.63
C CYS A 26 -0.29 -26.71 0.77
N CYS A 27 -1.39 -27.46 0.93
CA CYS A 27 -1.79 -27.98 2.24
C CYS A 27 -0.73 -28.88 2.85
N HIS A 28 -0.21 -29.84 2.09
CA HIS A 28 0.82 -30.77 2.57
C HIS A 28 2.10 -30.03 2.96
N HIS A 29 2.56 -29.11 2.10
CA HIS A 29 3.79 -28.35 2.33
C HIS A 29 3.69 -27.34 3.50
N ARG A 30 2.48 -27.03 3.97
CA ARG A 30 2.21 -26.15 5.11
C ARG A 30 1.79 -26.89 6.39
N GLY A 31 2.10 -28.19 6.47
CA GLY A 31 1.81 -28.99 7.67
C GLY A 31 0.35 -29.40 7.86
N HIS A 32 -0.50 -29.20 6.84
CA HIS A 32 -1.88 -29.68 6.85
C HIS A 32 -1.99 -31.04 6.16
N ARG A 33 -3.09 -31.76 6.44
CA ARG A 33 -3.38 -33.00 5.70
C ARG A 33 -3.56 -32.69 4.21
N PRO A 34 -3.13 -33.60 3.31
CA PRO A 34 -3.35 -33.43 1.87
C PRO A 34 -4.80 -33.12 1.54
N ASP A 35 -5.02 -32.20 0.63
CA ASP A 35 -6.37 -31.85 0.20
C ASP A 35 -6.96 -32.91 -0.74
N THR A 36 -8.10 -33.46 -0.37
CA THR A 36 -8.87 -34.42 -1.17
C THR A 36 -10.25 -33.89 -1.57
N ARG A 37 -10.55 -32.62 -1.22
CA ARG A 37 -11.90 -32.01 -1.33
C ARG A 37 -11.95 -30.86 -2.32
N TYR A 38 -10.96 -30.71 -3.21
CA TYR A 38 -10.92 -29.64 -4.22
C TYR A 38 -11.00 -28.23 -3.64
N ARG A 39 -10.28 -27.96 -2.53
CA ARG A 39 -10.29 -26.67 -1.83
C ARG A 39 -9.26 -25.65 -2.36
N GLY A 40 -8.40 -26.05 -3.30
CA GLY A 40 -7.62 -25.14 -4.10
C GLY A 40 -8.46 -24.59 -5.24
N GLY A 41 -8.35 -23.30 -5.54
CA GLY A 41 -9.00 -22.67 -6.68
C GLY A 41 -8.08 -21.70 -7.39
N ILE A 42 -8.16 -21.67 -8.72
CA ILE A 42 -7.53 -20.65 -9.56
C ILE A 42 -8.62 -19.95 -10.35
N LYS A 43 -8.52 -18.62 -10.43
CA LYS A 43 -9.32 -17.78 -11.31
C LYS A 43 -8.42 -17.02 -12.25
N PHE A 44 -8.76 -17.04 -13.54
CA PHE A 44 -8.05 -16.34 -14.59
C PHE A 44 -8.71 -14.99 -14.89
N ASP A 45 -7.86 -14.02 -15.19
CA ASP A 45 -8.22 -12.73 -15.76
C ASP A 45 -7.26 -12.48 -16.95
N ASN A 46 -7.66 -12.85 -18.14
CA ASN A 46 -6.83 -12.89 -19.34
C ASN A 46 -5.55 -13.74 -19.13
N ALA A 47 -4.38 -13.12 -19.22
CA ALA A 47 -3.09 -13.77 -19.00
C ALA A 47 -2.65 -13.82 -17.53
N ASN A 48 -3.40 -13.19 -16.63
CA ASN A 48 -3.16 -13.16 -15.20
C ASN A 48 -3.99 -14.23 -14.49
N TRP A 49 -3.55 -14.64 -13.31
CA TRP A 49 -4.35 -15.55 -12.48
C TRP A 49 -4.10 -15.34 -10.99
N THR A 50 -5.09 -15.71 -10.21
CA THR A 50 -5.04 -15.71 -8.73
C THR A 50 -5.40 -17.10 -8.23
N MET A 51 -4.61 -17.62 -7.28
CA MET A 51 -4.85 -18.90 -6.60
C MET A 51 -5.18 -18.65 -5.14
N HIS A 52 -6.19 -19.36 -4.64
CA HIS A 52 -6.55 -19.39 -3.22
C HIS A 52 -6.82 -20.83 -2.76
N CYS A 53 -6.26 -21.20 -1.63
CA CYS A 53 -6.59 -22.45 -0.94
C CYS A 53 -7.51 -22.17 0.24
N PHE A 54 -8.75 -22.65 0.15
CA PHE A 54 -9.79 -22.51 1.20
C PHE A 54 -9.56 -23.42 2.42
N ASN A 55 -8.50 -24.24 2.43
CA ASN A 55 -8.14 -25.07 3.56
C ASN A 55 -7.03 -24.47 4.42
N CYS A 56 -5.88 -24.13 3.81
CA CYS A 56 -4.71 -23.63 4.53
C CYS A 56 -4.50 -22.13 4.39
N GLY A 57 -5.42 -21.43 3.67
CA GLY A 57 -5.36 -19.99 3.48
C GLY A 57 -4.25 -19.49 2.54
N PHE A 58 -3.50 -20.40 1.90
CA PHE A 58 -2.45 -20.00 0.97
C PHE A 58 -3.03 -19.24 -0.24
N LYS A 59 -2.44 -18.09 -0.54
CA LYS A 59 -2.82 -17.25 -1.68
C LYS A 59 -1.57 -16.86 -2.46
N CYS A 60 -1.66 -16.86 -3.77
CA CYS A 60 -0.65 -16.31 -4.67
C CYS A 60 -1.29 -15.87 -5.99
N ASN A 61 -0.57 -15.06 -6.74
CA ASN A 61 -1.04 -14.56 -8.04
C ASN A 61 0.13 -14.50 -9.03
N PHE A 62 -0.22 -14.48 -10.29
CA PHE A 62 0.70 -14.19 -11.38
C PHE A 62 0.15 -13.05 -12.22
N THR A 63 1.00 -12.08 -12.49
CA THR A 63 0.68 -10.93 -13.34
C THR A 63 1.73 -10.84 -14.44
N LEU A 64 1.29 -10.94 -15.67
CA LEU A 64 2.16 -10.82 -16.85
C LEU A 64 2.78 -9.42 -16.91
N GLY A 65 4.07 -9.33 -17.23
CA GLY A 65 4.83 -8.07 -17.17
C GLY A 65 5.46 -7.75 -15.82
N ARG A 66 5.28 -8.65 -14.83
CA ARG A 66 5.90 -8.53 -13.50
C ARG A 66 6.76 -9.74 -13.19
N SER A 67 7.70 -9.59 -12.26
CA SER A 67 8.46 -10.72 -11.71
C SER A 67 7.52 -11.68 -10.97
N ILE A 68 7.85 -12.95 -11.00
CA ILE A 68 7.10 -13.98 -10.26
C ILE A 68 7.35 -13.78 -8.76
N SER A 69 6.27 -13.54 -7.98
CA SER A 69 6.35 -13.33 -6.53
C SER A 69 6.87 -14.56 -5.80
N GLN A 70 7.41 -14.38 -4.59
CA GLN A 70 7.92 -15.49 -3.77
C GLN A 70 6.87 -16.57 -3.51
N LYS A 71 5.63 -16.21 -3.20
CA LYS A 71 4.53 -17.17 -2.99
C LYS A 71 4.21 -17.94 -4.27
N THR A 72 4.25 -17.30 -5.41
CA THR A 72 4.05 -17.97 -6.71
C THR A 72 5.21 -18.88 -7.06
N ARG A 73 6.46 -18.47 -6.81
CA ARG A 73 7.65 -19.33 -6.92
C ARG A 73 7.50 -20.59 -6.08
N GLN A 74 7.10 -20.42 -4.85
CA GLN A 74 6.90 -21.53 -3.91
C GLN A 74 5.83 -22.51 -4.41
N LEU A 75 4.70 -22.00 -4.95
CA LEU A 75 3.70 -22.87 -5.56
C LEU A 75 4.27 -23.67 -6.73
N LEU A 76 5.02 -23.01 -7.64
CA LEU A 76 5.62 -23.66 -8.80
C LEU A 76 6.62 -24.75 -8.41
N ILE A 77 7.46 -24.50 -7.41
CA ILE A 77 8.38 -25.48 -6.84
C ILE A 77 7.60 -26.68 -6.25
N TRP A 78 6.52 -26.43 -5.52
CA TRP A 78 5.65 -27.48 -5.01
C TRP A 78 4.95 -28.31 -6.12
N CYS A 79 4.75 -27.68 -7.29
CA CYS A 79 4.26 -28.37 -8.50
C CYS A 79 5.38 -29.17 -9.22
N GLY A 80 6.61 -29.19 -8.71
CA GLY A 80 7.74 -29.93 -9.29
C GLY A 80 8.53 -29.17 -10.37
N VAL A 81 8.31 -27.85 -10.48
CA VAL A 81 9.11 -26.99 -11.38
C VAL A 81 10.43 -26.64 -10.68
N ASP A 82 11.55 -26.81 -11.37
CA ASP A 82 12.84 -26.41 -10.86
C ASP A 82 12.99 -24.88 -10.77
N GLU A 83 13.87 -24.44 -9.88
CA GLU A 83 14.06 -23.03 -9.60
C GLU A 83 14.62 -22.23 -10.79
N GLU A 84 15.45 -22.87 -11.60
CA GLU A 84 16.04 -22.27 -12.79
C GLU A 84 14.95 -21.96 -13.83
N GLN A 85 14.02 -22.88 -14.03
CA GLN A 85 12.89 -22.70 -14.91
C GLN A 85 11.95 -21.59 -14.42
N VAL A 86 11.72 -21.49 -13.10
CA VAL A 86 10.94 -20.40 -12.50
C VAL A 86 11.62 -19.05 -12.72
N ASN A 87 12.95 -18.97 -12.61
CA ASN A 87 13.71 -17.77 -12.91
C ASN A 87 13.59 -17.37 -14.36
N LYS A 88 13.69 -18.32 -15.29
CA LYS A 88 13.50 -18.10 -16.72
C LYS A 88 12.11 -17.52 -17.02
N TRP A 89 11.06 -18.12 -16.49
CA TRP A 89 9.69 -17.61 -16.66
C TRP A 89 9.47 -16.23 -16.05
N SER A 90 10.13 -15.94 -14.91
CA SER A 90 10.09 -14.62 -14.31
C SER A 90 10.70 -13.56 -15.23
N PHE A 91 11.83 -13.90 -15.87
CA PHE A 91 12.49 -13.02 -16.81
C PHE A 91 11.69 -12.83 -18.09
N GLU A 92 11.14 -13.92 -18.66
CA GLU A 92 10.26 -13.88 -19.83
C GLU A 92 9.00 -13.01 -19.56
N SER A 93 8.43 -13.11 -18.35
CA SER A 93 7.30 -12.26 -17.96
C SER A 93 7.67 -10.78 -17.97
N LEU A 94 8.84 -10.42 -17.40
CA LEU A 94 9.33 -9.05 -17.37
C LEU A 94 9.56 -8.48 -18.78
N GLN A 95 10.11 -9.27 -19.69
CA GLN A 95 10.34 -8.84 -21.08
C GLN A 95 9.04 -8.46 -21.83
N GLN A 96 7.90 -8.99 -21.39
CA GLN A 96 6.60 -8.65 -21.97
C GLN A 96 5.98 -7.36 -21.39
N LYS A 97 6.62 -6.72 -20.42
CA LYS A 97 6.13 -5.49 -19.80
C LYS A 97 5.89 -4.39 -20.84
N ASP A 98 6.85 -4.15 -21.71
CA ASP A 98 6.76 -3.11 -22.73
C ASP A 98 5.63 -3.35 -23.74
N LEU A 99 5.38 -4.63 -24.11
CA LEU A 99 4.26 -5.02 -24.96
C LEU A 99 2.90 -4.81 -24.28
N ILE A 100 2.82 -5.04 -22.97
CA ILE A 100 1.61 -4.85 -22.18
C ILE A 100 1.35 -3.35 -21.97
N ASP A 101 2.38 -2.57 -21.67
CA ASP A 101 2.27 -1.12 -21.51
C ASP A 101 1.76 -0.47 -22.81
N PHE A 102 2.21 -0.96 -23.98
CA PHE A 102 1.73 -0.50 -25.29
C PHE A 102 0.24 -0.85 -25.54
N THR A 103 -0.21 -2.01 -25.05
CA THR A 103 -1.61 -2.44 -25.18
C THR A 103 -2.51 -1.83 -24.10
N GLN A 104 -1.98 -1.54 -22.93
CA GLN A 104 -2.72 -0.90 -21.82
C GLN A 104 -2.94 0.60 -22.04
N GLN A 105 -2.09 1.28 -22.80
CA GLN A 105 -2.35 2.69 -23.21
C GLN A 105 -3.67 2.87 -23.96
N LYS A 106 -4.25 1.80 -24.52
CA LYS A 106 -5.60 1.78 -25.11
C LYS A 106 -6.73 1.40 -24.15
N ARG A 107 -6.43 0.95 -22.92
CA ARG A 107 -7.47 0.71 -21.91
C ARG A 107 -7.91 2.05 -21.33
N GLN A 108 -9.22 2.23 -21.25
CA GLN A 108 -9.87 3.44 -20.71
C GLN A 108 -9.12 3.94 -19.48
N LYS A 109 -8.65 5.19 -19.53
CA LYS A 109 -8.13 5.89 -18.34
C LYS A 109 -9.21 5.80 -17.28
N ILE A 110 -9.02 4.97 -16.28
CA ILE A 110 -9.91 4.91 -15.11
C ILE A 110 -9.89 6.32 -14.53
N LYS A 111 -10.98 7.05 -14.70
CA LYS A 111 -11.13 8.39 -14.14
C LYS A 111 -11.44 8.24 -12.67
N ILE A 112 -10.40 8.21 -11.85
CA ILE A 112 -10.57 8.30 -10.41
C ILE A 112 -11.09 9.71 -10.12
N LYS A 113 -12.24 9.76 -9.47
CA LYS A 113 -12.94 11.01 -9.14
C LYS A 113 -13.32 10.96 -7.66
N PHE A 114 -12.95 12.01 -6.95
CA PHE A 114 -13.44 12.28 -5.60
C PHE A 114 -14.40 13.46 -5.64
N ASN A 115 -15.35 13.47 -4.74
CA ASN A 115 -16.27 14.56 -4.55
C ASN A 115 -15.60 15.70 -3.77
N ASP A 116 -15.98 16.93 -4.05
CA ASP A 116 -15.54 18.07 -3.25
C ASP A 116 -16.03 17.92 -1.81
N HIS A 117 -15.20 18.28 -0.85
CA HIS A 117 -15.48 18.18 0.58
C HIS A 117 -15.30 19.54 1.24
N THR A 118 -16.18 19.89 2.16
CA THR A 118 -16.08 21.11 2.96
C THR A 118 -15.34 20.79 4.25
N LEU A 119 -14.26 21.52 4.52
CA LEU A 119 -13.52 21.38 5.77
C LEU A 119 -14.35 21.89 6.95
N PRO A 120 -14.13 21.32 8.15
CA PRO A 120 -14.58 21.94 9.38
C PRO A 120 -14.00 23.36 9.52
N GLU A 121 -14.67 24.19 10.31
CA GLU A 121 -14.16 25.50 10.65
C GLU A 121 -12.77 25.41 11.28
N GLY A 122 -11.83 26.19 10.77
CA GLY A 122 -10.45 26.16 11.21
C GLY A 122 -9.65 27.34 10.71
N GLU A 123 -8.64 27.74 11.45
CA GLU A 123 -7.67 28.77 11.10
C GLU A 123 -6.39 28.12 10.59
N LEU A 124 -5.77 28.71 9.57
CA LEU A 124 -4.46 28.25 9.10
C LEU A 124 -3.44 28.33 10.23
N LEU A 125 -2.64 27.28 10.35
CA LEU A 125 -1.57 27.22 11.33
C LEU A 125 -0.53 28.30 11.02
N ASP A 126 -0.37 29.25 11.95
CA ASP A 126 0.58 30.37 11.85
C ASP A 126 1.62 30.26 12.95
N GLU A 127 2.89 30.18 12.57
CA GLU A 127 4.03 30.09 13.49
C GLU A 127 4.22 31.35 14.36
N ASN A 128 3.73 32.49 13.90
CA ASN A 128 3.82 33.75 14.61
C ASN A 128 2.69 33.97 15.61
N ASN A 129 1.62 33.15 15.54
CA ASN A 129 0.51 33.24 16.47
C ASN A 129 0.82 32.43 17.75
N ILE A 130 0.90 33.12 18.88
CA ILE A 130 1.19 32.49 20.17
C ILE A 130 0.16 31.41 20.56
N ASN A 131 -1.08 31.57 20.17
CA ASN A 131 -2.15 30.62 20.45
C ASN A 131 -1.97 29.30 19.65
N HIS A 132 -1.20 29.35 18.56
CA HIS A 132 -0.91 28.19 17.72
C HIS A 132 0.35 27.42 18.17
N LYS A 133 1.08 27.95 19.15
CA LYS A 133 2.40 27.42 19.56
C LYS A 133 2.39 25.91 19.82
N VAL A 134 1.41 25.39 20.56
CA VAL A 134 1.32 23.97 20.89
C VAL A 134 1.20 23.10 19.61
N PHE A 135 0.44 23.59 18.63
CA PHE A 135 0.25 22.89 17.35
C PHE A 135 1.48 22.98 16.46
N VAL A 136 2.13 24.16 16.44
CA VAL A 136 3.39 24.38 15.72
C VAL A 136 4.48 23.49 16.29
N ASP A 137 4.65 23.47 17.61
CA ASP A 137 5.64 22.63 18.29
C ASP A 137 5.39 21.14 18.02
N TYR A 138 4.12 20.71 17.97
CA TYR A 138 3.75 19.34 17.65
C TYR A 138 4.16 18.95 16.21
N VAL A 139 3.86 19.79 15.23
CA VAL A 139 4.20 19.54 13.83
C VAL A 139 5.72 19.54 13.63
N LYS A 140 6.41 20.51 14.22
CA LYS A 140 7.88 20.61 14.19
C LYS A 140 8.59 19.44 14.87
N ALA A 141 8.05 18.93 15.97
CA ALA A 141 8.57 17.72 16.62
C ALA A 141 8.53 16.50 15.72
N ARG A 142 7.60 16.47 14.76
CA ARG A 142 7.47 15.46 13.70
C ARG A 142 8.37 15.71 12.49
N LYS A 143 9.25 16.73 12.54
CA LYS A 143 10.11 17.14 11.42
C LYS A 143 9.33 17.44 10.12
N VAL A 144 8.12 17.95 10.27
CA VAL A 144 7.29 18.49 9.20
C VAL A 144 7.22 19.99 9.38
N ASP A 145 7.46 20.76 8.32
CA ASP A 145 7.30 22.22 8.34
C ASP A 145 5.81 22.56 8.18
N SER A 146 5.30 23.44 9.03
CA SER A 146 3.92 23.93 8.94
C SER A 146 3.63 24.68 7.63
N LYS A 147 4.67 25.13 6.92
CA LYS A 147 4.59 25.79 5.62
C LYS A 147 4.48 24.81 4.46
N ASP A 148 4.94 23.59 4.65
CA ASP A 148 4.94 22.57 3.58
C ASP A 148 3.57 21.95 3.37
N TYR A 149 2.65 22.10 4.35
CA TYR A 149 1.30 21.57 4.27
C TYR A 149 0.29 22.49 4.96
N PRO A 150 -0.92 22.71 4.39
CA PRO A 150 -1.91 23.65 4.90
C PRO A 150 -2.66 23.10 6.12
N PHE A 151 -1.96 22.94 7.24
CA PHE A 151 -2.61 22.56 8.51
C PHE A 151 -3.55 23.68 8.97
N LEU A 152 -4.71 23.28 9.52
CA LEU A 152 -5.59 24.19 10.21
C LEU A 152 -5.73 23.76 11.67
N ILE A 153 -6.05 24.71 12.53
CA ILE A 153 -6.45 24.44 13.90
C ILE A 153 -7.90 24.80 14.10
N THR A 154 -8.59 24.04 14.94
CA THR A 154 -9.99 24.37 15.25
C THR A 154 -10.06 25.54 16.22
N PRO A 155 -10.97 26.53 16.00
CA PRO A 155 -11.13 27.65 16.91
C PRO A 155 -11.92 27.27 18.18
N HIS A 156 -12.49 26.06 18.24
CA HIS A 156 -13.37 25.65 19.31
C HIS A 156 -12.60 25.18 20.56
N GLU A 157 -12.95 25.70 21.73
CA GLU A 157 -12.42 25.26 23.00
C GLU A 157 -13.15 24.03 23.56
N LYS A 158 -14.40 23.80 23.13
CA LYS A 158 -15.28 22.70 23.60
C LYS A 158 -15.89 21.94 22.43
N GLY A 159 -16.30 20.70 22.71
CA GLY A 159 -16.95 19.84 21.73
C GLY A 159 -16.01 18.86 21.05
N ARG A 160 -16.56 18.12 20.08
CA ARG A 160 -15.86 17.03 19.39
C ARG A 160 -14.65 17.49 18.57
N MET A 161 -14.70 18.72 18.08
CA MET A 161 -13.64 19.32 17.25
C MET A 161 -12.67 20.19 18.03
N ALA A 162 -12.85 20.37 19.34
CA ALA A 162 -11.97 21.21 20.16
C ALA A 162 -10.52 20.71 20.17
N ASN A 163 -9.56 21.65 20.18
CA ASN A 163 -8.12 21.38 20.28
C ASN A 163 -7.59 20.35 19.27
N ARG A 164 -8.01 20.47 18.00
CA ARG A 164 -7.58 19.56 16.92
C ARG A 164 -6.77 20.29 15.85
N VAL A 165 -5.75 19.59 15.35
CA VAL A 165 -5.17 19.93 14.06
C VAL A 165 -6.00 19.25 12.98
N ILE A 166 -6.45 20.03 11.99
CA ILE A 166 -7.11 19.53 10.77
C ILE A 166 -6.05 19.41 9.70
N ILE A 167 -6.01 18.25 9.05
CA ILE A 167 -5.14 17.95 7.93
C ILE A 167 -6.02 17.72 6.71
N PRO A 168 -6.12 18.68 5.78
CA PRO A 168 -6.92 18.53 4.57
C PRO A 168 -6.43 17.38 3.69
N TYR A 169 -7.34 16.74 3.00
CA TYR A 169 -7.04 15.79 1.93
C TYR A 169 -7.25 16.47 0.60
N THR A 170 -6.22 16.50 -0.22
CA THR A 170 -6.26 17.14 -1.54
C THR A 170 -6.16 16.13 -2.67
N TYR A 171 -6.86 16.40 -3.74
CA TYR A 171 -6.72 15.68 -5.00
C TYR A 171 -7.01 16.64 -6.17
N LYS A 172 -6.01 16.81 -7.05
CA LYS A 172 -6.08 17.75 -8.20
C LYS A 172 -6.51 19.16 -7.78
N ASN A 173 -5.85 19.67 -6.73
CA ASN A 173 -6.09 20.99 -6.14
C ASN A 173 -7.51 21.19 -5.56
N LYS A 174 -8.24 20.13 -5.24
CA LYS A 174 -9.53 20.18 -4.58
C LYS A 174 -9.45 19.53 -3.21
N ILE A 175 -10.19 20.04 -2.25
CA ILE A 175 -10.37 19.39 -0.96
C ILE A 175 -11.35 18.23 -1.15
N VAL A 176 -10.92 17.03 -0.77
CA VAL A 176 -11.71 15.79 -0.94
C VAL A 176 -11.96 15.05 0.36
N GLY A 177 -11.51 15.58 1.49
CA GLY A 177 -11.68 15.03 2.81
C GLY A 177 -10.77 15.71 3.81
N HIS A 178 -10.71 15.16 5.00
CA HIS A 178 -9.77 15.59 6.04
C HIS A 178 -9.59 14.53 7.11
N THR A 179 -8.51 14.65 7.87
CA THR A 179 -8.45 14.11 9.23
C THR A 179 -8.26 15.23 10.22
N SER A 180 -8.75 15.02 11.44
CA SER A 180 -8.46 15.91 12.54
C SER A 180 -7.91 15.12 13.73
N ARG A 181 -6.79 15.59 14.27
CA ARG A 181 -6.07 14.93 15.36
C ARG A 181 -6.11 15.74 16.64
N PHE A 182 -6.44 15.09 17.75
CA PHE A 182 -6.18 15.62 19.08
C PHE A 182 -4.68 15.60 19.40
N LEU A 183 -4.19 16.64 20.05
CA LEU A 183 -2.79 16.69 20.50
C LEU A 183 -2.61 16.05 21.87
N ASP A 184 -3.63 15.99 22.67
CA ASP A 184 -3.66 15.33 23.98
C ASP A 184 -4.15 13.85 23.85
N ASN A 185 -4.28 13.18 24.98
CA ASN A 185 -4.66 11.77 25.05
C ASN A 185 -6.18 11.52 25.00
N LYS A 186 -6.99 12.48 24.58
CA LYS A 186 -8.45 12.30 24.48
C LYS A 186 -8.83 11.38 23.32
N VAL A 187 -9.98 10.73 23.49
CA VAL A 187 -10.56 9.80 22.50
C VAL A 187 -11.82 10.40 21.89
N PRO A 188 -12.04 10.26 20.58
CA PRO A 188 -11.16 9.62 19.59
C PRO A 188 -9.96 10.49 19.23
N LYS A 189 -8.78 9.88 19.17
CA LYS A 189 -7.53 10.54 18.79
C LYS A 189 -7.60 11.17 17.42
N TYR A 190 -8.22 10.47 16.47
CA TYR A 190 -8.47 10.94 15.11
C TYR A 190 -9.98 10.97 14.80
N ILE A 191 -10.40 11.97 14.03
CA ILE A 191 -11.66 11.98 13.31
C ILE A 191 -11.29 12.05 11.84
N ASN A 192 -11.70 11.03 11.08
CA ASN A 192 -11.27 10.83 9.70
C ASN A 192 -12.47 10.87 8.77
N GLU A 193 -12.45 11.72 7.75
CA GLU A 193 -13.44 11.80 6.68
C GLU A 193 -12.74 11.58 5.34
N GLN A 194 -12.53 10.32 5.03
CA GLN A 194 -11.81 9.84 3.86
C GLN A 194 -12.78 9.22 2.86
N GLN A 195 -12.68 9.62 1.62
CA GLN A 195 -13.39 8.94 0.54
C GLN A 195 -12.70 7.63 0.16
N LYS A 196 -13.51 6.65 -0.24
CA LYS A 196 -13.01 5.32 -0.65
C LYS A 196 -11.96 5.44 -1.75
N GLY A 197 -10.84 4.75 -1.57
CA GLY A 197 -9.74 4.73 -2.53
C GLY A 197 -8.82 5.96 -2.51
N TYR A 198 -9.03 6.90 -1.60
CA TYR A 198 -8.12 8.03 -1.46
C TYR A 198 -6.78 7.61 -0.87
N VAL A 199 -5.71 8.16 -1.43
CA VAL A 199 -4.33 8.04 -0.92
C VAL A 199 -3.85 9.44 -0.60
N PHE A 200 -3.40 9.63 0.64
CA PHE A 200 -2.94 10.93 1.11
C PHE A 200 -1.66 11.37 0.40
N ASN A 201 -1.54 12.67 0.15
CA ASN A 201 -0.37 13.34 -0.44
C ASN A 201 -0.02 12.88 -1.87
N VAL A 202 -0.97 12.28 -2.60
CA VAL A 202 -0.74 11.81 -3.97
C VAL A 202 -0.43 12.95 -4.95
N ASP A 203 -0.98 14.14 -4.72
CA ASP A 203 -0.76 15.33 -5.56
C ASP A 203 0.67 15.90 -5.43
N ALA A 204 1.37 15.62 -4.33
CA ALA A 204 2.74 16.06 -4.12
C ALA A 204 3.77 15.21 -4.86
N GLN A 205 3.36 14.11 -5.49
CA GLN A 205 4.25 13.20 -6.21
C GLN A 205 4.70 13.82 -7.53
N LYS A 206 5.96 14.27 -7.58
CA LYS A 206 6.51 14.94 -8.77
C LYS A 206 6.73 13.94 -9.92
N PRO A 207 6.39 14.30 -11.16
CA PRO A 207 6.52 13.42 -12.33
C PRO A 207 7.93 12.85 -12.52
N GLU A 208 8.98 13.63 -12.22
CA GLU A 208 10.37 13.25 -12.36
C GLU A 208 10.86 12.20 -11.37
N TRP A 209 10.14 11.97 -10.27
CA TRP A 209 10.50 10.94 -9.32
C TRP A 209 10.17 9.56 -9.86
N GLN A 210 11.13 8.65 -9.80
CA GLN A 210 10.98 7.26 -10.27
C GLN A 210 10.28 6.37 -9.24
N VAL A 211 10.34 6.74 -7.96
CA VAL A 211 9.84 5.98 -6.83
C VAL A 211 8.75 6.75 -6.12
N CYS A 212 7.74 6.04 -5.62
CA CYS A 212 6.76 6.53 -4.68
C CYS A 212 6.80 5.66 -3.42
N ILE A 213 7.10 6.27 -2.27
CA ILE A 213 7.11 5.57 -0.98
C ILE A 213 5.73 5.65 -0.35
N VAL A 214 5.19 4.50 0.03
CA VAL A 214 3.86 4.34 0.64
C VAL A 214 4.04 3.96 2.10
N THR A 215 3.41 4.71 2.99
CA THR A 215 3.40 4.49 4.44
C THR A 215 1.97 4.31 4.96
N GLU A 216 1.81 3.93 6.23
CA GLU A 216 0.50 3.86 6.87
C GLU A 216 0.03 5.24 7.31
N GLY A 217 0.89 6.02 7.94
CA GLY A 217 0.55 7.27 8.61
C GLY A 217 0.78 8.53 7.78
N ILE A 218 -0.01 9.55 8.05
CA ILE A 218 0.06 10.86 7.37
C ILE A 218 1.40 11.57 7.66
N PHE A 219 1.85 11.57 8.92
CA PHE A 219 3.11 12.22 9.30
C PHE A 219 4.32 11.46 8.77
N ASP A 220 4.22 10.12 8.60
CA ASP A 220 5.23 9.32 7.94
C ASP A 220 5.40 9.79 6.50
N ALA A 221 4.29 9.87 5.77
CA ALA A 221 4.27 10.35 4.39
C ALA A 221 4.83 11.78 4.25
N LEU A 222 4.38 12.71 5.09
CA LEU A 222 4.82 14.11 5.03
C LEU A 222 6.31 14.24 5.32
N SER A 223 6.85 13.46 6.26
CA SER A 223 8.25 13.57 6.67
C SER A 223 9.25 13.16 5.57
N ILE A 224 8.82 12.36 4.59
CA ILE A 224 9.66 11.85 3.50
C ILE A 224 9.17 12.21 2.09
N ASP A 225 8.18 13.10 1.95
CA ASP A 225 7.46 13.41 0.70
C ASP A 225 6.83 12.17 0.04
N GLY A 226 6.45 11.19 0.86
CA GLY A 226 5.76 9.99 0.43
C GLY A 226 4.23 10.17 0.36
N VAL A 227 3.53 9.03 0.28
CA VAL A 227 2.06 8.96 0.34
C VAL A 227 1.60 8.05 1.47
N ALA A 228 0.38 8.24 1.99
CA ALA A 228 -0.16 7.36 3.02
C ALA A 228 -1.48 6.72 2.60
N VAL A 229 -1.63 5.43 2.94
CA VAL A 229 -2.89 4.71 2.74
C VAL A 229 -3.86 4.87 3.90
N MET A 230 -3.37 5.29 5.07
CA MET A 230 -4.10 5.60 6.30
C MET A 230 -4.84 4.41 6.95
N HIS A 231 -4.45 3.21 6.55
CA HIS A 231 -4.94 1.92 7.04
C HIS A 231 -3.81 0.89 6.99
N ASP A 232 -4.01 -0.22 7.64
CA ASP A 232 -3.14 -1.40 7.64
C ASP A 232 -3.27 -2.29 6.39
N ASP A 233 -3.99 -1.80 5.37
CA ASP A 233 -4.21 -2.49 4.09
C ASP A 233 -4.30 -1.47 2.93
N ILE A 234 -4.01 -1.94 1.71
CA ILE A 234 -4.18 -1.17 0.46
C ILE A 234 -5.41 -1.69 -0.26
N SER A 235 -6.47 -0.89 -0.29
CA SER A 235 -7.68 -1.24 -1.03
C SER A 235 -7.43 -1.33 -2.53
N GLN A 236 -8.32 -2.03 -3.25
CA GLN A 236 -8.24 -2.13 -4.71
C GLN A 236 -8.27 -0.75 -5.38
N GLU A 237 -9.08 0.16 -4.86
CA GLU A 237 -9.22 1.51 -5.37
C GLU A 237 -7.96 2.36 -5.11
N GLN A 238 -7.32 2.20 -3.94
CA GLN A 238 -6.03 2.84 -3.65
C GLN A 238 -4.92 2.30 -4.56
N ALA A 239 -4.88 0.99 -4.79
CA ALA A 239 -3.94 0.40 -5.74
C ALA A 239 -4.10 0.94 -7.15
N LEU A 240 -5.36 1.16 -7.60
CA LEU A 240 -5.63 1.81 -8.89
C LEU A 240 -5.13 3.26 -8.92
N LEU A 241 -5.31 4.02 -7.84
CA LEU A 241 -4.80 5.39 -7.75
C LEU A 241 -3.27 5.43 -7.79
N LEU A 242 -2.60 4.56 -7.02
CA LEU A 242 -1.14 4.44 -7.03
C LEU A 242 -0.60 4.06 -8.41
N ALA A 243 -1.28 3.17 -9.12
CA ALA A 243 -0.91 2.78 -10.48
C ALA A 243 -0.94 3.95 -11.49
N THR A 244 -1.74 5.00 -11.25
CA THR A 244 -1.75 6.19 -12.11
C THR A 244 -0.47 7.02 -12.04
N LEU A 245 0.33 6.83 -11.00
CA LEU A 245 1.60 7.55 -10.81
C LEU A 245 2.71 7.09 -11.77
N ASN A 246 2.59 5.89 -12.33
CA ASN A 246 3.62 5.26 -13.18
C ASN A 246 5.02 5.23 -12.53
N LYS A 247 5.06 4.92 -11.23
CA LYS A 247 6.28 4.87 -10.42
C LYS A 247 6.49 3.47 -9.85
N GLN A 248 7.73 3.15 -9.50
CA GLN A 248 8.00 2.03 -8.61
C GLN A 248 7.39 2.35 -7.24
N ILE A 249 6.52 1.47 -6.75
CA ILE A 249 5.90 1.61 -5.43
C ILE A 249 6.73 0.83 -4.43
N ILE A 250 7.18 1.52 -3.37
CA ILE A 250 7.89 0.93 -2.23
C ILE A 250 7.03 1.15 -0.99
N VAL A 251 6.59 0.07 -0.36
CA VAL A 251 5.79 0.12 0.86
C VAL A 251 6.69 -0.01 2.08
N VAL A 252 6.57 0.90 3.02
CA VAL A 252 7.27 0.89 4.31
C VAL A 252 6.21 0.72 5.40
N PRO A 253 6.03 -0.50 5.93
CA PRO A 253 5.05 -0.78 6.97
C PRO A 253 5.53 -0.28 8.33
N ASP A 254 4.60 0.00 9.23
CA ASP A 254 4.91 0.21 10.64
C ASP A 254 5.46 -1.08 11.27
N ARG A 255 6.34 -0.93 12.26
CA ARG A 255 7.02 -2.07 12.90
C ARG A 255 6.18 -2.66 14.04
N ASP A 256 4.91 -2.91 13.75
CA ASP A 256 3.96 -3.51 14.67
C ASP A 256 3.18 -4.67 14.00
N LYS A 257 2.16 -5.19 14.67
CA LYS A 257 1.37 -6.32 14.15
C LYS A 257 0.51 -5.95 12.93
N SER A 258 0.10 -4.70 12.83
CA SER A 258 -0.72 -4.23 11.69
C SER A 258 0.10 -4.18 10.41
N GLY A 259 1.37 -3.79 10.48
CA GLY A 259 2.27 -3.75 9.33
C GLY A 259 2.43 -5.06 8.58
N LEU A 260 2.20 -6.22 9.23
CA LEU A 260 2.23 -7.54 8.55
C LEU A 260 1.14 -7.67 7.49
N THR A 261 -0.04 -7.12 7.74
CA THR A 261 -1.16 -7.12 6.77
C THR A 261 -0.80 -6.29 5.55
N LEU A 262 -0.20 -5.13 5.76
CA LEU A 262 0.25 -4.24 4.69
C LEU A 262 1.36 -4.88 3.84
N ILE A 263 2.31 -5.61 4.45
CA ILE A 263 3.35 -6.37 3.74
C ILE A 263 2.72 -7.39 2.80
N ASP A 264 1.83 -8.25 3.32
CA ASP A 264 1.19 -9.29 2.51
C ASP A 264 0.45 -8.68 1.32
N ARG A 265 -0.26 -7.59 1.57
CA ARG A 265 -1.01 -6.87 0.54
C ARG A 265 -0.10 -6.21 -0.51
N ALA A 266 0.99 -5.59 -0.09
CA ALA A 266 1.97 -5.00 -1.00
C ALA A 266 2.56 -6.05 -1.94
N LEU A 267 2.95 -7.19 -1.40
CA LEU A 267 3.48 -8.31 -2.19
C LEU A 267 2.46 -8.90 -3.15
N GLU A 268 1.17 -9.00 -2.74
CA GLU A 268 0.08 -9.42 -3.63
C GLU A 268 -0.10 -8.47 -4.82
N LEU A 269 0.08 -7.17 -4.60
CA LEU A 269 0.00 -6.13 -5.62
C LEU A 269 1.26 -6.04 -6.49
N GLY A 270 2.33 -6.76 -6.13
CA GLY A 270 3.63 -6.74 -6.82
C GLY A 270 4.42 -5.47 -6.53
N TYR A 271 4.19 -4.83 -5.39
CA TYR A 271 4.97 -3.71 -4.90
C TYR A 271 6.23 -4.20 -4.18
N SER A 272 7.28 -3.39 -4.17
CA SER A 272 8.44 -3.59 -3.30
C SER A 272 8.04 -3.31 -1.85
N VAL A 273 8.64 -4.05 -0.92
CA VAL A 273 8.50 -3.79 0.53
C VAL A 273 9.87 -3.48 1.08
N SER A 274 10.00 -2.40 1.80
CA SER A 274 11.23 -1.99 2.47
C SER A 274 11.10 -2.21 3.98
N LEU A 275 12.08 -2.89 4.55
CA LEU A 275 12.18 -3.16 5.99
C LEU A 275 13.56 -2.72 6.50
N PRO A 276 13.80 -1.40 6.60
CA PRO A 276 15.10 -0.88 7.01
C PRO A 276 15.50 -1.36 8.41
N ASN A 277 16.78 -1.60 8.62
CA ASN A 277 17.29 -2.02 9.93
C ASN A 277 17.48 -0.84 10.89
N TRP A 278 16.37 -0.17 11.24
CA TRP A 278 16.38 0.91 12.23
C TRP A 278 16.50 0.36 13.66
N ALA A 279 16.91 1.21 14.59
CA ALA A 279 17.01 0.87 16.00
C ALA A 279 15.65 0.39 16.56
N PRO A 280 15.64 -0.44 17.63
CA PRO A 280 14.41 -1.04 18.17
C PRO A 280 13.37 -0.04 18.70
N ASP A 281 13.79 1.16 19.05
CA ASP A 281 12.93 2.26 19.52
C ASP A 281 12.27 3.05 18.38
N VAL A 282 12.65 2.82 17.13
CA VAL A 282 12.08 3.44 15.92
C VAL A 282 10.96 2.53 15.40
N LYS A 283 9.71 2.99 15.47
CA LYS A 283 8.52 2.20 15.16
C LYS A 283 8.00 2.42 13.74
N ASP A 284 8.13 3.62 13.24
CA ASP A 284 7.59 4.07 11.97
C ASP A 284 8.59 4.97 11.22
N THR A 285 8.22 5.38 10.04
CA THR A 285 9.07 6.22 9.17
C THR A 285 9.28 7.61 9.78
N ASN A 286 8.28 8.17 10.44
CA ASN A 286 8.42 9.49 11.08
C ASN A 286 9.39 9.44 12.28
N ASP A 287 9.33 8.40 13.10
CA ASP A 287 10.31 8.17 14.17
C ASP A 287 11.74 8.08 13.60
N ALA A 288 11.92 7.42 12.45
CA ALA A 288 13.21 7.34 11.76
C ALA A 288 13.70 8.72 11.31
N VAL A 289 12.83 9.54 10.73
CA VAL A 289 13.17 10.91 10.32
C VAL A 289 13.51 11.79 11.52
N VAL A 290 12.78 11.67 12.62
CA VAL A 290 13.07 12.40 13.85
C VAL A 290 14.45 12.04 14.39
N LYS A 291 14.81 10.75 14.37
CA LYS A 291 16.05 10.22 14.93
C LYS A 291 17.27 10.40 14.02
N TYR A 292 17.13 10.11 12.74
CA TYR A 292 18.26 10.04 11.80
C TYR A 292 18.28 11.20 10.80
N GLY A 293 17.18 11.91 10.63
CA GLY A 293 16.97 12.89 9.57
C GLY A 293 16.38 12.29 8.30
N LYS A 294 15.80 13.15 7.45
CA LYS A 294 15.08 12.76 6.23
C LYS A 294 15.95 11.99 5.24
N LEU A 295 17.12 12.51 4.90
CA LEU A 295 17.98 11.91 3.87
C LEU A 295 18.51 10.51 4.26
N PRO A 296 19.07 10.28 5.46
CA PRO A 296 19.47 8.94 5.88
C PRO A 296 18.29 7.95 5.92
N THR A 297 17.10 8.41 6.35
CA THR A 297 15.88 7.58 6.33
C THR A 297 15.51 7.16 4.92
N LEU A 298 15.49 8.09 3.97
CA LEU A 298 15.21 7.78 2.55
C LEU A 298 16.22 6.79 1.97
N LEU A 299 17.51 6.98 2.23
CA LEU A 299 18.55 6.05 1.77
C LEU A 299 18.34 4.65 2.34
N SER A 300 18.08 4.52 3.64
CA SER A 300 17.84 3.22 4.27
C SER A 300 16.60 2.52 3.71
N ILE A 301 15.55 3.27 3.35
CA ILE A 301 14.35 2.73 2.69
C ILE A 301 14.68 2.18 1.30
N LEU A 302 15.43 2.94 0.51
CA LEU A 302 15.79 2.53 -0.86
C LEU A 302 16.74 1.34 -0.88
N GLU A 303 17.70 1.28 0.05
CA GLU A 303 18.64 0.15 0.17
C GLU A 303 18.00 -1.16 0.63
N SER A 304 16.87 -1.07 1.32
CA SER A 304 16.15 -2.22 1.89
C SER A 304 14.94 -2.66 1.06
N SER A 305 14.72 -2.09 -0.12
CA SER A 305 13.55 -2.32 -0.97
C SER A 305 13.77 -3.38 -2.06
#